data_9d9554cb56c7f055f4afea8b62b73b52
#
_entry.id   9d9554cb56c7f055f4afea8b62b73b52
#
_cell.length_a   1.000
_cell.length_b   1.000
_cell.length_c   1.000
_cell.angle_alpha   90.00
_cell.angle_beta   90.00
_cell.angle_gamma   90.00
#
_symmetry.space_group_name_H-M   'P 1'
#
loop_
_entity.id
_entity.type
_entity.pdbx_description
1 polymer ?
#
loop_
_entity_poly.entity_id
_entity_poly.type
_entity_poly.pdbx_seq_one_letter_code
_entity_poly.pdbx_strand_id
1 'polypeptide(L)'
;MITKFRIDESVAQEEFGLACQRLIPWPTDADSPEDPPLGAMACFLRPGGSSQPDCHNQDEFMLILSGTGTLDLDGESTSFEKGDLLVLPRNQEHVVHNGSDDENLVWVSLYWPLREVPLS
;
A
#
# COMPACT_ATOMS: atom_id res chain seq x y z
N MET A 1 -22.10 -17.64 2.06
CA MET A 1 -20.71 -18.10 1.88
C MET A 1 -19.75 -17.06 2.39
N ILE A 2 -18.70 -17.47 3.09
CA ILE A 2 -17.66 -16.57 3.54
C ILE A 2 -16.52 -16.62 2.52
N THR A 3 -16.12 -15.45 2.01
CA THR A 3 -14.96 -15.32 1.15
C THR A 3 -13.78 -14.85 1.99
N LYS A 4 -12.64 -15.53 1.88
CA LYS A 4 -11.47 -15.25 2.71
C LYS A 4 -10.21 -15.25 1.88
N PHE A 5 -9.42 -14.19 2.02
CA PHE A 5 -8.09 -14.09 1.42
C PHE A 5 -7.06 -13.86 2.54
N ARG A 6 -5.84 -14.25 2.28
CA ARG A 6 -4.75 -14.09 3.24
C ARG A 6 -3.69 -13.15 2.69
N ILE A 7 -3.23 -12.23 3.52
CA ILE A 7 -2.06 -11.42 3.22
C ILE A 7 -0.84 -12.33 3.32
N ASP A 8 -0.10 -12.48 2.21
CA ASP A 8 0.97 -13.47 2.09
C ASP A 8 2.06 -12.92 1.18
N GLU A 9 3.22 -12.65 1.75
CA GLU A 9 4.35 -12.10 0.99
C GLU A 9 4.81 -13.03 -0.13
N SER A 10 4.64 -14.34 0.02
CA SER A 10 5.11 -15.30 -0.99
C SER A 10 4.42 -15.17 -2.34
N VAL A 11 3.24 -14.55 -2.40
CA VAL A 11 2.52 -14.31 -3.66
C VAL A 11 2.64 -12.87 -4.14
N ALA A 12 3.40 -12.04 -3.44
CA ALA A 12 3.59 -10.65 -3.80
C ALA A 12 4.54 -10.52 -5.00
N GLN A 13 4.34 -9.48 -5.79
CA GLN A 13 5.16 -9.15 -6.93
C GLN A 13 5.92 -7.85 -6.68
N GLU A 14 7.13 -7.75 -7.20
CA GLU A 14 7.94 -6.56 -6.99
C GLU A 14 7.44 -5.42 -7.87
N GLU A 15 7.06 -4.29 -7.22
CA GLU A 15 6.59 -3.07 -7.86
C GLU A 15 7.00 -1.88 -6.98
N PHE A 16 7.38 -0.77 -7.58
CA PHE A 16 7.68 0.49 -6.85
C PHE A 16 8.74 0.35 -5.76
N GLY A 17 9.67 -0.59 -5.91
CA GLY A 17 10.67 -0.87 -4.88
C GLY A 17 10.14 -1.67 -3.69
N LEU A 18 8.94 -2.23 -3.80
CA LEU A 18 8.25 -3.00 -2.76
C LEU A 18 7.89 -4.38 -3.30
N ALA A 19 7.42 -5.25 -2.41
CA ALA A 19 6.67 -6.42 -2.80
C ALA A 19 5.19 -6.12 -2.57
N CYS A 20 4.35 -6.28 -3.57
CA CYS A 20 2.93 -5.91 -3.53
C CYS A 20 2.03 -7.09 -3.86
N GLN A 21 1.03 -7.30 -3.03
CA GLN A 21 -0.02 -8.30 -3.27
C GLN A 21 -1.34 -7.56 -3.48
N ARG A 22 -1.95 -7.74 -4.66
CA ARG A 22 -3.25 -7.13 -4.94
C ARG A 22 -4.33 -7.78 -4.10
N LEU A 23 -5.16 -6.97 -3.45
CA LEU A 23 -6.30 -7.43 -2.64
C LEU A 23 -7.62 -7.07 -3.28
N ILE A 24 -7.73 -5.88 -3.87
CA ILE A 24 -8.89 -5.43 -4.64
C ILE A 24 -8.34 -4.88 -5.96
N PRO A 25 -8.83 -5.35 -7.10
CA PRO A 25 -9.89 -6.34 -7.34
C PRO A 25 -9.62 -7.69 -6.65
N TRP A 26 -10.69 -8.39 -6.25
CA TRP A 26 -10.56 -9.65 -5.53
C TRP A 26 -9.70 -10.65 -6.32
N PRO A 27 -8.78 -11.36 -5.66
CA PRO A 27 -7.76 -12.16 -6.36
C PRO A 27 -8.24 -13.47 -6.95
N THR A 28 -9.51 -13.80 -6.86
CA THR A 28 -10.02 -15.02 -7.44
C THR A 28 -11.35 -14.85 -8.12
N ASP A 29 -11.95 -15.75 -8.38
CA ASP A 29 -12.75 -16.62 -9.20
C ASP A 29 -14.23 -16.22 -9.19
N ALA A 30 -15.07 -17.02 -9.87
CA ALA A 30 -16.44 -16.70 -10.16
C ALA A 30 -17.36 -16.60 -8.92
N ASP A 31 -16.91 -17.09 -7.75
CA ASP A 31 -17.69 -17.07 -6.52
C ASP A 31 -17.37 -15.89 -5.62
N SER A 32 -16.44 -15.02 -6.04
CA SER A 32 -16.12 -13.83 -5.28
C SER A 32 -17.21 -12.78 -5.38
N PRO A 33 -17.41 -11.98 -4.33
CA PRO A 33 -18.31 -10.84 -4.40
C PRO A 33 -17.89 -9.85 -5.50
N GLU A 34 -18.82 -8.99 -5.91
CA GLU A 34 -18.51 -7.92 -6.83
C GLU A 34 -17.43 -7.01 -6.25
N ASP A 35 -16.50 -6.56 -7.10
CA ASP A 35 -15.42 -5.68 -6.67
C ASP A 35 -15.95 -4.31 -6.25
N PRO A 36 -15.48 -3.75 -5.13
CA PRO A 36 -15.77 -2.36 -4.81
C PRO A 36 -15.03 -1.41 -5.77
N PRO A 37 -15.48 -0.15 -5.89
CA PRO A 37 -14.89 0.79 -6.85
C PRO A 37 -13.59 1.45 -6.33
N LEU A 38 -12.71 0.65 -5.77
CA LEU A 38 -11.43 1.11 -5.25
C LEU A 38 -10.40 -0.01 -5.40
N GLY A 39 -9.13 0.31 -5.19
CA GLY A 39 -8.07 -0.68 -5.19
C GLY A 39 -7.50 -0.87 -3.80
N ALA A 40 -6.92 -2.03 -3.54
CA ALA A 40 -6.19 -2.30 -2.31
C ALA A 40 -5.04 -3.26 -2.59
N MET A 41 -3.96 -3.07 -1.87
CA MET A 41 -2.83 -3.99 -1.93
C MET A 41 -2.15 -4.08 -0.58
N ALA A 42 -1.61 -5.25 -0.27
CA ALA A 42 -0.71 -5.41 0.85
C ALA A 42 0.71 -5.15 0.33
N CYS A 43 1.46 -4.37 1.09
CA CYS A 43 2.82 -3.97 0.72
C CYS A 43 3.81 -4.45 1.76
N PHE A 44 4.94 -4.96 1.27
CA PHE A 44 6.01 -5.49 2.10
C PHE A 44 7.31 -4.78 1.70
N LEU A 45 7.95 -4.14 2.67
CA LEU A 45 9.20 -3.42 2.44
C LEU A 45 10.29 -4.03 3.31
N ARG A 46 11.36 -4.48 2.68
CA ARG A 46 12.48 -5.15 3.37
C ARG A 46 13.12 -4.25 4.41
N PRO A 47 13.82 -4.83 5.41
CA PRO A 47 14.54 -4.05 6.40
C PRO A 47 15.49 -3.03 5.74
N GLY A 48 15.49 -1.81 6.26
CA GLY A 48 16.33 -0.73 5.74
C GLY A 48 15.95 -0.24 4.35
N GLY A 49 14.91 -0.79 3.73
CA GLY A 49 14.51 -0.43 2.38
C GLY A 49 13.70 0.85 2.29
N SER A 50 13.59 1.35 1.06
CA SER A 50 12.75 2.51 0.73
C SER A 50 11.99 2.22 -0.55
N SER A 51 10.75 2.69 -0.62
CA SER A 51 9.99 2.62 -1.86
C SER A 51 10.56 3.62 -2.87
N GLN A 52 10.25 3.39 -4.15
CA GLN A 52 10.54 4.39 -5.17
C GLN A 52 9.59 5.59 -4.98
N PRO A 53 10.06 6.82 -5.31
CA PRO A 53 9.15 7.96 -5.30
C PRO A 53 7.96 7.72 -6.22
N ASP A 54 6.77 8.00 -5.73
CA ASP A 54 5.53 7.75 -6.46
C ASP A 54 4.58 8.93 -6.30
N CYS A 55 3.87 9.24 -7.39
CA CYS A 55 2.91 10.33 -7.41
C CYS A 55 1.80 9.96 -8.40
N HIS A 56 0.57 9.91 -7.94
CA HIS A 56 -0.54 9.51 -8.79
C HIS A 56 -1.81 10.31 -8.49
N ASN A 57 -2.71 10.30 -9.45
CA ASN A 57 -3.99 11.00 -9.36
C ASN A 57 -5.05 10.12 -8.69
N GLN A 58 -4.72 9.67 -7.48
CA GLN A 58 -5.59 8.85 -6.64
C GLN A 58 -5.37 9.27 -5.20
N ASP A 59 -6.44 9.33 -4.43
CA ASP A 59 -6.31 9.42 -2.98
C ASP A 59 -5.99 8.04 -2.43
N GLU A 60 -5.25 8.00 -1.34
CA GLU A 60 -4.79 6.76 -0.77
C GLU A 60 -4.76 6.86 0.74
N PHE A 61 -4.98 5.75 1.45
CA PHE A 61 -4.54 5.65 2.83
C PHE A 61 -3.75 4.36 3.06
N MET A 62 -2.85 4.43 4.02
CA MET A 62 -2.02 3.30 4.43
C MET A 62 -2.38 2.92 5.86
N LEU A 63 -2.71 1.66 6.08
CA LEU A 63 -2.90 1.11 7.42
C LEU A 63 -1.70 0.23 7.77
N ILE A 64 -0.94 0.64 8.78
CA ILE A 64 0.29 -0.08 9.15
C ILE A 64 -0.06 -1.30 9.98
N LEU A 65 0.28 -2.48 9.45
CA LEU A 65 -0.01 -3.75 10.10
C LEU A 65 1.14 -4.24 10.97
N SER A 66 2.38 -3.96 10.58
CA SER A 66 3.56 -4.46 11.29
C SER A 66 4.78 -3.62 10.94
N GLY A 67 5.60 -3.34 11.93
CA GLY A 67 6.84 -2.61 11.75
C GLY A 67 6.72 -1.13 12.03
N THR A 68 7.81 -0.42 11.77
CA THR A 68 7.93 1.03 11.96
C THR A 68 8.59 1.64 10.74
N GLY A 69 8.38 2.91 10.52
CA GLY A 69 9.01 3.60 9.41
C GLY A 69 8.76 5.09 9.40
N THR A 70 9.08 5.68 8.26
CA THR A 70 8.89 7.10 8.00
C THR A 70 8.23 7.27 6.64
N LEU A 71 7.28 8.19 6.56
CA LEU A 71 6.66 8.60 5.31
C LEU A 71 7.12 10.00 4.97
N ASP A 72 7.68 10.16 3.77
CA ASP A 72 7.92 11.48 3.19
C ASP A 72 6.78 11.75 2.22
N LEU A 73 6.10 12.87 2.41
CA LEU A 73 4.98 13.27 1.57
C LEU A 73 5.14 14.74 1.21
N ASP A 74 5.47 14.96 -0.05
CA ASP A 74 5.55 16.30 -0.66
C ASP A 74 6.36 17.29 0.19
N GLY A 75 7.51 16.86 0.70
CA GLY A 75 8.41 17.69 1.51
C GLY A 75 8.19 17.61 3.01
N GLU A 76 7.13 16.97 3.47
CA GLU A 76 6.90 16.69 4.89
C GLU A 76 7.32 15.26 5.21
N SER A 77 7.75 15.04 6.46
CA SER A 77 8.10 13.70 6.94
C SER A 77 7.41 13.43 8.25
N THR A 78 6.93 12.20 8.43
CA THR A 78 6.39 11.75 9.69
C THR A 78 6.81 10.31 9.96
N SER A 79 7.06 9.98 11.22
CA SER A 79 7.29 8.61 11.62
C SER A 79 5.96 7.92 11.91
N PHE A 80 5.95 6.60 11.77
CA PHE A 80 4.75 5.81 12.04
C PHE A 80 5.11 4.45 12.62
N GLU A 81 4.10 3.79 13.18
CA GLU A 81 4.25 2.45 13.72
C GLU A 81 2.96 1.65 13.51
N LYS A 82 2.98 0.39 13.89
CA LYS A 82 1.83 -0.51 13.81
C LYS A 82 0.57 0.16 14.36
N GLY A 83 -0.50 0.09 13.60
CA GLY A 83 -1.80 0.65 13.97
C GLY A 83 -2.05 2.06 13.46
N ASP A 84 -1.03 2.74 12.95
CA ASP A 84 -1.21 4.07 12.39
C ASP A 84 -1.90 4.01 11.03
N LEU A 85 -2.75 5.00 10.78
CA LEU A 85 -3.39 5.23 9.50
C LEU A 85 -2.84 6.53 8.91
N LEU A 86 -2.28 6.45 7.72
CA LEU A 86 -1.71 7.61 7.02
C LEU A 86 -2.55 7.93 5.80
N VAL A 87 -2.89 9.19 5.62
CA VAL A 87 -3.68 9.65 4.47
C VAL A 87 -2.77 10.36 3.48
N LEU A 88 -2.78 9.90 2.24
CA LEU A 88 -1.97 10.44 1.15
C LEU A 88 -2.90 11.07 0.11
N PRO A 89 -3.02 12.40 0.09
CA PRO A 89 -3.83 13.07 -0.93
C PRO A 89 -3.25 12.84 -2.33
N ARG A 90 -4.13 12.89 -3.34
CA ARG A 90 -3.71 12.72 -4.73
C ARG A 90 -2.70 13.78 -5.15
N ASN A 91 -1.86 13.41 -6.12
CA ASN A 91 -0.90 14.31 -6.75
C ASN A 91 0.19 14.84 -5.82
N GLN A 92 0.46 14.14 -4.71
CA GLN A 92 1.58 14.45 -3.83
C GLN A 92 2.58 13.29 -3.87
N GLU A 93 3.85 13.61 -4.10
CA GLU A 93 4.89 12.59 -4.17
C GLU A 93 5.16 12.01 -2.79
N HIS A 94 5.26 10.69 -2.72
CA HIS A 94 5.50 10.01 -1.46
C HIS A 94 6.59 8.95 -1.57
N VAL A 95 7.31 8.75 -0.47
CA VAL A 95 8.32 7.70 -0.30
C VAL A 95 8.14 7.11 1.08
N VAL A 96 8.14 5.79 1.16
CA VAL A 96 8.05 5.06 2.43
C VAL A 96 9.42 4.47 2.75
N HIS A 97 9.88 4.66 3.97
CA HIS A 97 11.13 4.09 4.47
C HIS A 97 10.85 3.12 5.60
N ASN A 98 11.44 1.93 5.54
CA ASN A 98 11.40 1.00 6.66
C ASN A 98 12.44 1.43 7.69
N GLY A 99 11.99 1.70 8.91
CA GLY A 99 12.86 2.13 9.99
C GLY A 99 13.56 1.02 10.75
N SER A 100 13.29 -0.24 10.41
CA SER A 100 13.91 -1.39 11.07
C SER A 100 15.05 -1.97 10.25
N ASP A 101 16.07 -2.47 10.93
CA ASP A 101 17.22 -3.13 10.30
C ASP A 101 16.99 -4.65 10.16
N ASP A 102 15.97 -5.21 10.80
CA ASP A 102 15.79 -6.66 10.88
C ASP A 102 14.37 -7.15 10.59
N GLU A 103 13.39 -6.27 10.49
CA GLU A 103 12.00 -6.66 10.26
C GLU A 103 11.41 -6.00 9.01
N ASN A 104 10.54 -6.73 8.31
CA ASN A 104 9.75 -6.17 7.24
C ASN A 104 8.76 -5.15 7.78
N LEU A 105 8.53 -4.12 7.00
CA LEU A 105 7.40 -3.23 7.18
C LEU A 105 6.24 -3.76 6.33
N VAL A 106 5.06 -3.88 6.92
CA VAL A 106 3.88 -4.40 6.24
C VAL A 106 2.72 -3.42 6.43
N TRP A 107 2.10 -3.04 5.33
CA TRP A 107 0.91 -2.19 5.40
C TRP A 107 -0.07 -2.55 4.29
N VAL A 108 -1.31 -2.08 4.44
CA VAL A 108 -2.33 -2.15 3.40
C VAL A 108 -2.57 -0.75 2.88
N SER A 109 -2.46 -0.60 1.56
CA SER A 109 -2.86 0.62 0.87
C SER A 109 -4.24 0.43 0.28
N LEU A 110 -5.12 1.41 0.50
CA LEU A 110 -6.39 1.53 -0.22
C LEU A 110 -6.34 2.82 -1.01
N TYR A 111 -6.76 2.77 -2.28
CA TYR A 111 -6.67 3.92 -3.15
C TYR A 111 -7.90 4.00 -4.05
N TRP A 112 -8.29 5.24 -4.38
CA TRP A 112 -9.45 5.50 -5.22
C TRP A 112 -9.25 6.77 -6.03
N PRO A 113 -9.82 6.84 -7.25
CA PRO A 113 -10.51 5.76 -7.95
C PRO A 113 -9.58 4.58 -8.23
N LEU A 114 -10.16 3.43 -8.60
CA LEU A 114 -9.41 2.22 -8.89
C LEU A 114 -8.35 2.45 -9.98
N ARG A 115 -8.67 3.27 -10.96
CA ARG A 115 -7.75 3.65 -12.03
C ARG A 115 -7.57 5.15 -12.04
N GLU A 116 -6.35 5.60 -12.31
CA GLU A 116 -6.07 7.02 -12.42
C GLU A 116 -6.91 7.65 -13.53
N VAL A 117 -7.43 8.84 -13.23
CA VAL A 117 -8.14 9.66 -14.22
C VAL A 117 -7.16 10.69 -14.74
N PRO A 118 -6.96 10.82 -16.06
CA PRO A 118 -6.08 11.82 -16.61
C PRO A 118 -6.47 13.22 -16.16
N LEU A 119 -5.46 14.03 -15.84
CA LEU A 119 -5.68 15.44 -15.56
C LEU A 119 -6.05 16.14 -16.87
N SER A 120 -7.12 16.87 -16.86
CA SER A 120 -7.59 17.58 -18.03
C SER A 120 -7.13 19.04 -18.02
#